data_fd97c43282c419618b331a5205d3d48b
#
_entry.id   fd97c43282c419618b331a5205d3d48b
#
_cell.length_a   1.000
_cell.length_b   1.000
_cell.length_c   1.000
_cell.angle_alpha   90.00
_cell.angle_beta   90.00
_cell.angle_gamma   90.00
#
_symmetry.space_group_name_H-M   'P 1'
#
loop_
_entity.id
_entity.type
_entity.pdbx_description
1 polymer ?
#
loop_
_entity_poly.entity_id
_entity_poly.type
_entity_poly.pdbx_seq_one_letter_code
_entity_poly.pdbx_strand_id
1 'polypeptide(L)'
;RWHGNHDLTSLYRIHFMQAWTREQFETKLRDKGQLYHIHHPFHIAMHKGECSEEEIRGWVANRFYYQVNIPIKDAAIMANCRDMETRRLWIQRILDHDGNAGEETLGGIEAWLRLGEAVGLDRQDLLDEKFVLPGVRFAVDAYVNFARKANWQEAACSSLTEMFAPEIHQSRLDSWPQNYKWIKPEGLSYFQMRLSQARRDVNHGLQITLDHFKTREAQEDALNILQFKLDILWSMLDSMTLAYQQGRAPYQAILGQEVVTNPIYHKGIFK
;
A
#
# COMPACT_ATOMS: atom_id res chain seq x y z
N ARG A 1 67.01 10.90 -8.52
CA ARG A 1 66.03 12.00 -8.74
C ARG A 1 64.79 11.39 -9.35
N TRP A 2 63.76 11.18 -8.51
CA TRP A 2 62.46 10.81 -8.93
C TRP A 2 61.56 12.04 -8.84
N HIS A 3 61.07 12.54 -9.98
CA HIS A 3 60.01 13.49 -10.05
C HIS A 3 58.79 12.77 -10.57
N GLY A 4 57.88 12.44 -9.70
CA GLY A 4 56.55 11.98 -10.01
C GLY A 4 55.54 12.92 -9.39
N ASN A 5 55.15 13.95 -10.14
CA ASN A 5 53.98 14.76 -9.82
C ASN A 5 52.75 13.88 -10.18
N HIS A 6 52.24 13.18 -9.21
CA HIS A 6 50.90 12.60 -9.33
C HIS A 6 49.88 13.70 -9.03
N ASP A 7 49.25 14.15 -10.07
CA ASP A 7 48.15 15.09 -10.03
C ASP A 7 46.98 14.45 -9.25
N LEU A 8 46.89 14.72 -7.96
CA LEU A 8 45.84 14.28 -7.06
C LEU A 8 44.53 15.05 -7.27
N THR A 9 44.47 15.97 -8.23
CA THR A 9 43.29 16.75 -8.55
C THR A 9 42.30 16.03 -9.47
N SER A 10 42.68 14.86 -10.02
CA SER A 10 41.83 14.06 -10.91
C SER A 10 40.84 13.14 -10.20
N LEU A 11 40.98 12.91 -8.89
CA LEU A 11 40.18 11.89 -8.15
C LEU A 11 38.94 12.44 -7.45
N TYR A 12 38.69 13.74 -7.46
CA TYR A 12 37.51 14.36 -6.81
C TYR A 12 36.69 15.24 -7.75
N ARG A 13 36.47 14.84 -8.99
CA ARG A 13 35.29 15.30 -9.72
C ARG A 13 34.12 14.44 -9.29
N ILE A 14 33.59 14.72 -8.11
CA ILE A 14 32.20 14.36 -7.82
C ILE A 14 31.40 15.12 -8.87
N HIS A 15 30.96 14.44 -9.91
CA HIS A 15 29.96 14.94 -10.83
C HIS A 15 28.69 15.12 -9.99
N PHE A 16 28.47 16.31 -9.47
CA PHE A 16 27.16 16.69 -9.00
C PHE A 16 26.21 16.54 -10.18
N MET A 17 25.52 15.41 -10.25
CA MET A 17 24.51 15.22 -11.25
C MET A 17 23.44 16.30 -11.06
N GLN A 18 23.13 17.03 -12.12
CA GLN A 18 22.10 18.06 -12.08
C GLN A 18 20.76 17.43 -11.63
N ALA A 19 20.10 18.08 -10.69
CA ALA A 19 18.75 17.69 -10.28
C ALA A 19 17.79 17.68 -11.49
N TRP A 20 16.87 16.75 -11.48
CA TRP A 20 15.78 16.79 -12.46
C TRP A 20 14.91 18.03 -12.26
N THR A 21 14.35 18.55 -13.33
CA THR A 21 13.28 19.55 -13.21
C THR A 21 12.09 18.94 -12.49
N ARG A 22 11.17 19.78 -12.03
CA ARG A 22 9.96 19.32 -11.36
C ARG A 22 9.16 18.34 -12.25
N GLU A 23 9.02 18.67 -13.53
CA GLU A 23 8.29 17.87 -14.51
C GLU A 23 9.00 16.55 -14.79
N GLN A 24 10.32 16.56 -14.93
CA GLN A 24 11.11 15.34 -15.11
C GLN A 24 11.01 14.42 -13.90
N PHE A 25 11.09 14.99 -12.70
CA PHE A 25 10.98 14.22 -11.47
C PHE A 25 9.58 13.61 -11.30
N GLU A 26 8.52 14.39 -11.54
CA GLU A 26 7.16 13.89 -11.54
C GLU A 26 6.97 12.75 -12.55
N THR A 27 7.47 12.91 -13.78
CA THR A 27 7.42 11.87 -14.82
C THR A 27 8.06 10.58 -14.32
N LYS A 28 9.24 10.65 -13.70
CA LYS A 28 9.91 9.46 -13.15
C LYS A 28 9.15 8.77 -12.03
N LEU A 29 8.49 9.54 -11.16
CA LEU A 29 7.61 8.99 -10.13
C LEU A 29 6.42 8.26 -10.79
N ARG A 30 5.80 8.86 -11.80
CA ARG A 30 4.66 8.25 -12.52
C ARG A 30 5.05 7.02 -13.32
N ASP A 31 6.25 6.98 -13.90
CA ASP A 31 6.79 5.84 -14.64
C ASP A 31 6.91 4.57 -13.76
N LYS A 32 7.04 4.73 -12.44
CA LYS A 32 6.98 3.62 -11.47
C LYS A 32 5.65 2.86 -11.49
N GLY A 33 4.61 3.44 -12.07
CA GLY A 33 3.31 2.76 -12.26
C GLY A 33 3.40 1.45 -13.05
N GLN A 34 4.44 1.28 -13.88
CA GLN A 34 4.72 0.01 -14.57
C GLN A 34 4.98 -1.15 -13.60
N LEU A 35 5.38 -0.84 -12.37
CA LEU A 35 5.65 -1.80 -11.30
C LEU A 35 4.50 -1.88 -10.28
N TYR A 36 3.38 -1.19 -10.55
CA TYR A 36 2.23 -1.23 -9.67
C TYR A 36 1.58 -2.61 -9.69
N HIS A 37 1.09 -3.05 -8.55
CA HIS A 37 0.60 -4.41 -8.36
C HIS A 37 -0.65 -4.77 -9.17
N ILE A 38 -1.23 -3.82 -9.91
CA ILE A 38 -2.26 -4.11 -10.93
C ILE A 38 -1.71 -5.07 -12.00
N HIS A 39 -0.40 -5.01 -12.25
CA HIS A 39 0.31 -5.87 -13.20
C HIS A 39 0.76 -7.21 -12.59
N HIS A 40 0.53 -7.43 -11.30
CA HIS A 40 0.84 -8.71 -10.66
C HIS A 40 -0.07 -9.82 -11.23
N PRO A 41 0.46 -11.03 -11.51
CA PRO A 41 -0.33 -12.12 -12.09
C PRO A 41 -1.63 -12.43 -11.33
N PHE A 42 -1.61 -12.33 -10.00
CA PHE A 42 -2.81 -12.52 -9.18
C PHE A 42 -3.91 -11.49 -9.50
N HIS A 43 -3.57 -10.20 -9.64
CA HIS A 43 -4.54 -9.17 -10.00
C HIS A 43 -4.98 -9.27 -11.46
N ILE A 44 -4.09 -9.67 -12.37
CA ILE A 44 -4.46 -9.93 -13.77
C ILE A 44 -5.51 -11.03 -13.83
N ALA A 45 -5.29 -12.16 -13.14
CA ALA A 45 -6.27 -13.25 -13.05
C ALA A 45 -7.58 -12.78 -12.43
N MET A 46 -7.50 -12.00 -11.34
CA MET A 46 -8.68 -11.44 -10.67
C MET A 46 -9.54 -10.59 -11.62
N HIS A 47 -8.94 -9.68 -12.38
CA HIS A 47 -9.67 -8.80 -13.28
C HIS A 47 -10.21 -9.53 -14.52
N LYS A 48 -9.60 -10.65 -14.90
CA LYS A 48 -10.13 -11.53 -15.97
C LYS A 48 -11.23 -12.50 -15.52
N GLY A 49 -11.52 -12.55 -14.20
CA GLY A 49 -12.50 -13.51 -13.67
C GLY A 49 -11.97 -14.93 -13.53
N GLU A 50 -10.66 -15.09 -13.51
CA GLU A 50 -9.98 -16.39 -13.45
C GLU A 50 -9.71 -16.86 -12.01
N CYS A 51 -9.92 -16.01 -11.00
CA CYS A 51 -9.75 -16.37 -9.61
C CYS A 51 -10.94 -17.22 -9.10
N SER A 52 -10.63 -18.22 -8.30
CA SER A 52 -11.62 -18.98 -7.54
C SER A 52 -12.24 -18.14 -6.42
N GLU A 53 -13.35 -18.63 -5.86
CA GLU A 53 -13.95 -17.98 -4.67
C GLU A 53 -12.96 -17.95 -3.49
N GLU A 54 -12.17 -19.00 -3.30
CA GLU A 54 -11.16 -19.07 -2.24
C GLU A 54 -10.07 -18.05 -2.44
N GLU A 55 -9.58 -17.84 -3.66
CA GLU A 55 -8.58 -16.82 -3.97
C GLU A 55 -9.11 -15.40 -3.72
N ILE A 56 -10.36 -15.12 -4.08
CA ILE A 56 -11.01 -13.83 -3.81
C ILE A 56 -11.18 -13.62 -2.30
N ARG A 57 -11.71 -14.61 -1.57
CA ARG A 57 -11.85 -14.55 -0.12
C ARG A 57 -10.51 -14.37 0.58
N GLY A 58 -9.49 -15.12 0.15
CA GLY A 58 -8.13 -15.01 0.65
C GLY A 58 -7.54 -13.61 0.45
N TRP A 59 -7.73 -13.03 -0.72
CA TRP A 59 -7.30 -11.67 -1.01
C TRP A 59 -8.01 -10.66 -0.10
N VAL A 60 -9.33 -10.75 0.04
CA VAL A 60 -10.10 -9.83 0.89
C VAL A 60 -9.65 -9.93 2.36
N ALA A 61 -9.48 -11.14 2.87
CA ALA A 61 -9.07 -11.38 4.26
C ALA A 61 -7.66 -10.85 4.55
N ASN A 62 -6.71 -11.09 3.64
CA ASN A 62 -5.33 -10.63 3.80
C ASN A 62 -5.19 -9.12 3.61
N ARG A 63 -5.89 -8.55 2.64
CA ARG A 63 -5.88 -7.11 2.39
C ARG A 63 -6.49 -6.33 3.55
N PHE A 64 -7.37 -6.93 4.34
CA PHE A 64 -7.93 -6.30 5.54
C PHE A 64 -6.83 -5.83 6.50
N TYR A 65 -5.77 -6.62 6.70
CA TYR A 65 -4.63 -6.22 7.53
C TYR A 65 -3.96 -4.94 7.03
N TYR A 66 -3.84 -4.80 5.72
CA TYR A 66 -3.36 -3.54 5.14
C TYR A 66 -4.32 -2.39 5.41
N GLN A 67 -5.64 -2.60 5.26
CA GLN A 67 -6.64 -1.55 5.45
C GLN A 67 -6.63 -0.98 6.87
N VAL A 68 -6.59 -1.82 7.89
CA VAL A 68 -6.57 -1.36 9.29
C VAL A 68 -5.25 -0.68 9.67
N ASN A 69 -4.18 -0.94 8.94
CA ASN A 69 -2.88 -0.33 9.16
C ASN A 69 -2.66 0.98 8.38
N ILE A 70 -3.50 1.33 7.40
CA ILE A 70 -3.40 2.61 6.68
C ILE A 70 -3.56 3.80 7.63
N PRO A 71 -4.61 3.92 8.45
CA PRO A 71 -4.76 5.05 9.36
C PRO A 71 -3.67 5.08 10.44
N ILE A 72 -3.16 3.94 10.87
CA ILE A 72 -2.02 3.85 11.81
C ILE A 72 -0.75 4.43 11.16
N LYS A 73 -0.48 4.08 9.92
CA LYS A 73 0.62 4.64 9.12
C LYS A 73 0.46 6.16 8.96
N ASP A 74 -0.74 6.63 8.65
CA ASP A 74 -1.03 8.06 8.49
C ASP A 74 -0.89 8.83 9.80
N ALA A 75 -1.29 8.24 10.92
CA ALA A 75 -1.07 8.81 12.25
C ALA A 75 0.44 8.91 12.58
N ALA A 76 1.25 7.93 12.19
CA ALA A 76 2.70 7.98 12.35
C ALA A 76 3.33 9.13 11.53
N ILE A 77 2.87 9.36 10.30
CA ILE A 77 3.29 10.50 9.48
C ILE A 77 2.95 11.82 10.18
N MET A 78 1.72 11.94 10.67
CA MET A 78 1.29 13.15 11.41
C MET A 78 2.08 13.37 12.70
N ALA A 79 2.41 12.31 13.44
CA ALA A 79 3.20 12.40 14.68
C ALA A 79 4.60 12.99 14.43
N ASN A 80 5.17 12.72 13.26
CA ASN A 80 6.49 13.25 12.86
C ASN A 80 6.41 14.62 12.18
N CYS A 81 5.22 15.09 11.81
CA CYS A 81 5.01 16.34 11.08
C CYS A 81 4.71 17.49 12.04
N ARG A 82 5.59 18.49 12.11
CA ARG A 82 5.35 19.70 12.92
C ARG A 82 4.52 20.76 12.20
N ASP A 83 4.37 20.64 10.86
CA ASP A 83 3.59 21.59 10.09
C ASP A 83 2.08 21.38 10.30
N MET A 84 1.43 22.37 10.88
CA MET A 84 0.02 22.31 11.24
C MET A 84 -0.88 22.26 9.99
N GLU A 85 -0.53 22.99 8.94
CA GLU A 85 -1.34 23.01 7.71
C GLU A 85 -1.32 21.67 7.01
N THR A 86 -0.14 21.04 6.93
CA THR A 86 -0.02 19.66 6.43
C THR A 86 -0.86 18.69 7.25
N ARG A 87 -0.82 18.77 8.61
CA ARG A 87 -1.64 17.88 9.45
C ARG A 87 -3.13 18.09 9.25
N ARG A 88 -3.60 19.32 9.07
CA ARG A 88 -5.02 19.64 8.80
C ARG A 88 -5.55 18.94 7.54
N LEU A 89 -4.71 18.84 6.52
CA LEU A 89 -5.05 18.15 5.28
C LEU A 89 -4.86 16.64 5.41
N TRP A 90 -3.79 16.20 6.10
CA TRP A 90 -3.45 14.78 6.20
C TRP A 90 -4.42 13.98 7.05
N ILE A 91 -4.99 14.58 8.09
CA ILE A 91 -5.94 13.89 8.99
C ILE A 91 -7.16 13.34 8.25
N GLN A 92 -7.53 13.93 7.12
CA GLN A 92 -8.66 13.44 6.33
C GLN A 92 -8.47 11.99 5.87
N ARG A 93 -7.22 11.56 5.64
CA ARG A 93 -6.90 10.17 5.28
C ARG A 93 -7.27 9.18 6.39
N ILE A 94 -7.05 9.58 7.64
CA ILE A 94 -7.44 8.77 8.81
C ILE A 94 -8.96 8.71 8.90
N LEU A 95 -9.64 9.84 8.79
CA LEU A 95 -11.09 9.90 8.84
C LEU A 95 -11.76 9.11 7.70
N ASP A 96 -11.17 9.11 6.52
CA ASP A 96 -11.67 8.32 5.38
C ASP A 96 -11.62 6.81 5.65
N HIS A 97 -10.69 6.34 6.47
CA HIS A 97 -10.56 4.91 6.80
C HIS A 97 -11.29 4.53 8.08
N ASP A 98 -11.13 5.31 9.14
CA ASP A 98 -11.74 5.03 10.45
C ASP A 98 -13.22 5.48 10.51
N GLY A 99 -13.59 6.48 9.73
CA GLY A 99 -14.88 7.17 9.83
C GLY A 99 -14.85 8.34 10.82
N ASN A 100 -15.88 9.15 10.81
CA ASN A 100 -16.04 10.28 11.72
C ASN A 100 -16.94 9.90 12.90
N ALA A 101 -16.50 10.18 14.11
CA ALA A 101 -17.34 10.00 15.29
C ALA A 101 -18.60 10.90 15.21
N GLY A 102 -19.76 10.29 15.36
CA GLY A 102 -21.04 11.00 15.33
C GLY A 102 -21.62 11.25 13.92
N GLU A 103 -20.96 10.81 12.86
CA GLU A 103 -21.49 10.84 11.50
C GLU A 103 -21.93 9.43 11.07
N GLU A 104 -22.99 9.36 10.26
CA GLU A 104 -23.44 8.10 9.65
C GLU A 104 -22.52 7.62 8.50
N THR A 105 -21.53 8.42 8.13
CA THR A 105 -20.57 8.09 7.08
C THR A 105 -19.64 6.98 7.52
N LEU A 106 -19.75 5.86 6.83
CA LEU A 106 -18.92 4.69 7.08
C LEU A 106 -17.49 4.95 6.57
N GLY A 107 -16.50 4.66 7.40
CA GLY A 107 -15.11 4.66 6.98
C GLY A 107 -14.77 3.50 6.04
N GLY A 108 -13.60 3.59 5.41
CA GLY A 108 -13.11 2.56 4.49
C GLY A 108 -12.92 1.18 5.14
N ILE A 109 -12.59 1.14 6.43
CA ILE A 109 -12.46 -0.13 7.18
C ILE A 109 -13.82 -0.82 7.29
N GLU A 110 -14.88 -0.09 7.64
CA GLU A 110 -16.22 -0.65 7.68
C GLU A 110 -16.69 -1.09 6.29
N ALA A 111 -16.41 -0.29 5.26
CA ALA A 111 -16.73 -0.67 3.88
C ALA A 111 -16.00 -1.96 3.45
N TRP A 112 -14.75 -2.16 3.93
CA TRP A 112 -14.01 -3.39 3.69
C TRP A 112 -14.58 -4.60 4.44
N LEU A 113 -15.02 -4.43 5.68
CA LEU A 113 -15.71 -5.48 6.42
C LEU A 113 -16.99 -5.93 5.69
N ARG A 114 -17.74 -4.98 5.14
CA ARG A 114 -18.92 -5.29 4.30
C ARG A 114 -18.55 -6.03 3.01
N LEU A 115 -17.41 -5.68 2.40
CA LEU A 115 -16.88 -6.47 1.28
C LEU A 115 -16.57 -7.91 1.72
N GLY A 116 -15.97 -8.08 2.88
CA GLY A 116 -15.72 -9.41 3.47
C GLY A 116 -17.00 -10.22 3.64
N GLU A 117 -18.03 -9.64 4.21
CA GLU A 117 -19.35 -10.27 4.34
C GLU A 117 -19.97 -10.57 2.96
N ALA A 118 -19.81 -9.67 1.98
CA ALA A 118 -20.32 -9.85 0.62
C ALA A 118 -19.66 -11.00 -0.14
N VAL A 119 -18.40 -11.32 0.18
CA VAL A 119 -17.70 -12.50 -0.36
C VAL A 119 -17.86 -13.76 0.51
N GLY A 120 -18.66 -13.68 1.58
CA GLY A 120 -18.99 -14.83 2.42
C GLY A 120 -18.00 -15.13 3.55
N LEU A 121 -17.21 -14.12 3.96
CA LEU A 121 -16.36 -14.22 5.15
C LEU A 121 -17.15 -13.84 6.41
N ASP A 122 -16.82 -14.46 7.53
CA ASP A 122 -17.30 -14.04 8.84
C ASP A 122 -16.61 -12.75 9.27
N ARG A 123 -17.40 -11.79 9.77
CA ARG A 123 -16.90 -10.49 10.20
C ARG A 123 -15.90 -10.59 11.36
N GLN A 124 -16.17 -11.48 12.32
CA GLN A 124 -15.29 -11.64 13.48
C GLN A 124 -13.96 -12.28 13.05
N ASP A 125 -13.98 -13.24 12.14
CA ASP A 125 -12.76 -13.84 11.59
C ASP A 125 -11.86 -12.80 10.90
N LEU A 126 -12.45 -11.78 10.25
CA LEU A 126 -11.70 -10.64 9.69
C LEU A 126 -11.11 -9.76 10.80
N LEU A 127 -11.92 -9.40 11.80
CA LEU A 127 -11.47 -8.56 12.92
C LEU A 127 -10.38 -9.25 13.74
N ASP A 128 -10.43 -10.56 13.86
CA ASP A 128 -9.41 -11.37 14.53
C ASP A 128 -8.16 -11.64 13.66
N GLU A 129 -8.17 -11.14 12.41
CA GLU A 129 -7.07 -11.32 11.45
C GLU A 129 -6.69 -12.79 11.23
N LYS A 130 -7.67 -13.70 11.34
CA LYS A 130 -7.50 -15.14 11.40
C LYS A 130 -6.77 -15.72 10.19
N PHE A 131 -6.98 -15.16 9.01
CA PHE A 131 -6.44 -15.68 7.75
C PHE A 131 -5.24 -14.89 7.23
N VAL A 132 -4.70 -13.95 8.01
CA VAL A 132 -3.60 -13.11 7.56
C VAL A 132 -2.30 -13.90 7.51
N LEU A 133 -1.73 -13.98 6.31
CA LEU A 133 -0.49 -14.70 6.03
C LEU A 133 0.72 -13.98 6.65
N PRO A 134 1.74 -14.70 7.14
CA PRO A 134 2.94 -14.09 7.69
C PRO A 134 3.62 -13.08 6.76
N GLY A 135 3.76 -13.42 5.47
CA GLY A 135 4.37 -12.52 4.50
C GLY A 135 3.58 -11.23 4.28
N VAL A 136 2.25 -11.27 4.39
CA VAL A 136 1.41 -10.07 4.37
C VAL A 136 1.66 -9.21 5.60
N ARG A 137 1.74 -9.81 6.80
CA ARG A 137 2.09 -9.08 8.03
C ARG A 137 3.44 -8.40 7.91
N PHE A 138 4.48 -9.14 7.51
CA PHE A 138 5.83 -8.59 7.39
C PHE A 138 5.88 -7.42 6.42
N ALA A 139 5.22 -7.52 5.28
CA ALA A 139 5.17 -6.45 4.29
C ALA A 139 4.46 -5.19 4.83
N VAL A 140 3.29 -5.36 5.44
CA VAL A 140 2.52 -4.23 6.00
C VAL A 140 3.23 -3.62 7.21
N ASP A 141 3.79 -4.43 8.09
CA ASP A 141 4.54 -3.95 9.26
C ASP A 141 5.80 -3.19 8.84
N ALA A 142 6.50 -3.65 7.79
CA ALA A 142 7.62 -2.90 7.22
C ALA A 142 7.18 -1.51 6.75
N TYR A 143 6.02 -1.39 6.12
CA TYR A 143 5.47 -0.11 5.68
C TYR A 143 5.14 0.83 6.86
N VAL A 144 4.44 0.32 7.86
CA VAL A 144 4.09 1.10 9.05
C VAL A 144 5.35 1.53 9.81
N ASN A 145 6.31 0.63 9.98
CA ASN A 145 7.58 0.93 10.65
C ASN A 145 8.43 1.94 9.88
N PHE A 146 8.41 1.91 8.55
CA PHE A 146 9.03 2.95 7.74
C PHE A 146 8.42 4.32 8.06
N ALA A 147 7.09 4.44 8.06
CA ALA A 147 6.41 5.69 8.38
C ALA A 147 6.70 6.21 9.80
N ARG A 148 6.93 5.31 10.76
CA ARG A 148 7.29 5.67 12.14
C ARG A 148 8.70 6.22 12.27
N LYS A 149 9.64 5.75 11.45
CA LYS A 149 11.08 6.03 11.57
C LYS A 149 11.57 7.11 10.61
N ALA A 150 10.98 7.20 9.42
CA ALA A 150 11.34 8.18 8.41
C ALA A 150 10.91 9.61 8.82
N ASN A 151 11.52 10.63 8.22
CA ASN A 151 10.92 11.95 8.31
C ASN A 151 9.54 11.93 7.61
N TRP A 152 8.69 12.89 7.94
CA TRP A 152 7.30 12.86 7.47
C TRP A 152 7.17 13.02 5.95
N GLN A 153 8.12 13.73 5.29
CA GLN A 153 8.11 13.90 3.85
C GLN A 153 8.49 12.61 3.12
N GLU A 154 9.47 11.88 3.62
CA GLU A 154 9.81 10.54 3.11
C GLU A 154 8.65 9.57 3.30
N ALA A 155 8.03 9.61 4.47
CA ALA A 155 6.86 8.79 4.76
C ALA A 155 5.67 9.16 3.86
N ALA A 156 5.44 10.45 3.60
CA ALA A 156 4.43 10.90 2.63
C ALA A 156 4.75 10.42 1.21
N CYS A 157 6.02 10.45 0.79
CA CYS A 157 6.47 9.92 -0.50
C CYS A 157 6.12 8.44 -0.66
N SER A 158 6.24 7.62 0.38
CA SER A 158 5.86 6.21 0.36
C SER A 158 4.36 5.97 0.10
N SER A 159 3.53 6.98 0.26
CA SER A 159 2.09 6.91 -0.02
C SER A 159 1.74 7.17 -1.50
N LEU A 160 2.70 7.54 -2.34
CA LEU A 160 2.46 7.93 -3.74
C LEU A 160 1.95 6.80 -4.66
N THR A 161 1.92 5.56 -4.21
CA THR A 161 1.20 4.49 -4.94
C THR A 161 -0.28 4.81 -5.13
N GLU A 162 -0.82 5.78 -4.39
CA GLU A 162 -2.16 6.32 -4.59
C GLU A 162 -2.36 6.94 -5.97
N MET A 163 -1.27 7.37 -6.65
CA MET A 163 -1.33 7.84 -8.03
C MET A 163 -1.91 6.79 -8.99
N PHE A 164 -1.72 5.50 -8.67
CA PHE A 164 -2.12 4.37 -9.50
C PHE A 164 -3.41 3.71 -9.00
N ALA A 165 -3.90 4.09 -7.82
CA ALA A 165 -5.06 3.47 -7.18
C ALA A 165 -6.38 3.67 -7.95
N PRO A 166 -6.68 4.81 -8.60
CA PRO A 166 -7.93 4.96 -9.34
C PRO A 166 -8.12 3.91 -10.43
N GLU A 167 -7.07 3.55 -11.15
CA GLU A 167 -7.13 2.56 -12.23
C GLU A 167 -7.52 1.17 -11.69
N ILE A 168 -6.89 0.72 -10.60
CA ILE A 168 -7.16 -0.61 -10.04
C ILE A 168 -8.57 -0.69 -9.41
N HIS A 169 -9.05 0.39 -8.78
CA HIS A 169 -10.42 0.42 -8.26
C HIS A 169 -11.45 0.42 -9.39
N GLN A 170 -11.22 1.18 -10.44
CA GLN A 170 -12.09 1.19 -11.62
C GLN A 170 -12.12 -0.19 -12.28
N SER A 171 -10.98 -0.84 -12.44
CA SER A 171 -10.89 -2.19 -13.02
C SER A 171 -11.71 -3.22 -12.23
N ARG A 172 -11.75 -3.11 -10.90
CA ARG A 172 -12.60 -3.98 -10.06
C ARG A 172 -14.09 -3.69 -10.24
N LEU A 173 -14.48 -2.42 -10.27
CA LEU A 173 -15.86 -2.03 -10.49
C LEU A 173 -16.38 -2.45 -11.85
N ASP A 174 -15.53 -2.45 -12.87
CA ASP A 174 -15.87 -2.85 -14.23
C ASP A 174 -15.93 -4.38 -14.38
N SER A 175 -15.03 -5.12 -13.74
CA SER A 175 -14.85 -6.56 -13.97
C SER A 175 -15.61 -7.45 -12.99
N TRP A 176 -15.66 -7.10 -11.71
CA TRP A 176 -16.22 -7.98 -10.68
C TRP A 176 -17.70 -8.25 -10.83
N PRO A 177 -18.59 -7.28 -11.13
CA PRO A 177 -20.00 -7.57 -11.31
C PRO A 177 -20.30 -8.54 -12.46
N GLN A 178 -19.42 -8.59 -13.45
CA GLN A 178 -19.57 -9.47 -14.61
C GLN A 178 -18.99 -10.86 -14.35
N ASN A 179 -17.83 -10.91 -13.67
CA ASN A 179 -17.05 -12.12 -13.50
C ASN A 179 -17.37 -12.89 -12.22
N TYR A 180 -17.76 -12.20 -11.15
CA TYR A 180 -18.01 -12.79 -9.83
C TYR A 180 -19.44 -12.51 -9.37
N LYS A 181 -20.42 -13.06 -10.07
CA LYS A 181 -21.86 -12.83 -9.82
C LYS A 181 -22.33 -13.30 -8.44
N TRP A 182 -21.55 -14.13 -7.76
CA TRP A 182 -21.80 -14.58 -6.41
C TRP A 182 -21.48 -13.52 -5.33
N ILE A 183 -20.73 -12.47 -5.68
CA ILE A 183 -20.43 -11.36 -4.77
C ILE A 183 -21.61 -10.39 -4.74
N LYS A 184 -22.09 -10.07 -3.56
CA LYS A 184 -23.19 -9.12 -3.38
C LYS A 184 -22.73 -7.71 -3.78
N PRO A 185 -23.47 -7.01 -4.67
CA PRO A 185 -23.03 -5.72 -5.23
C PRO A 185 -22.76 -4.62 -4.20
N GLU A 186 -23.49 -4.61 -3.08
CA GLU A 186 -23.29 -3.65 -1.99
C GLU A 186 -21.89 -3.71 -1.35
N GLY A 187 -21.20 -4.84 -1.47
CA GLY A 187 -19.83 -5.00 -1.00
C GLY A 187 -18.80 -4.20 -1.79
N LEU A 188 -19.14 -3.69 -2.97
CA LEU A 188 -18.22 -2.94 -3.82
C LEU A 188 -18.12 -1.45 -3.46
N SER A 189 -18.85 -0.98 -2.46
CA SER A 189 -18.87 0.43 -2.03
C SER A 189 -17.48 0.97 -1.68
N TYR A 190 -16.59 0.15 -1.11
CA TYR A 190 -15.21 0.53 -0.84
C TYR A 190 -14.50 1.05 -2.09
N PHE A 191 -14.59 0.33 -3.20
CA PHE A 191 -13.92 0.71 -4.45
C PHE A 191 -14.48 2.01 -5.03
N GLN A 192 -15.81 2.23 -4.91
CA GLN A 192 -16.47 3.46 -5.33
C GLN A 192 -15.98 4.66 -4.51
N MET A 193 -15.91 4.54 -3.19
CA MET A 193 -15.41 5.58 -2.30
C MET A 193 -13.96 5.95 -2.63
N ARG A 194 -13.10 4.96 -2.87
CA ARG A 194 -11.67 5.20 -3.12
C ARG A 194 -11.38 5.93 -4.43
N LEU A 195 -12.27 5.88 -5.42
CA LEU A 195 -12.09 6.62 -6.68
C LEU A 195 -12.01 8.14 -6.47
N SER A 196 -12.85 8.70 -5.62
CA SER A 196 -12.86 10.14 -5.34
C SER A 196 -11.77 10.55 -4.35
N GLN A 197 -11.58 9.77 -3.30
CA GLN A 197 -10.63 10.06 -2.24
C GLN A 197 -9.18 10.02 -2.73
N ALA A 198 -8.80 9.01 -3.53
CA ALA A 198 -7.45 8.88 -4.05
C ALA A 198 -7.00 10.10 -4.87
N ARG A 199 -7.88 10.70 -5.66
CA ARG A 199 -7.55 11.89 -6.46
C ARG A 199 -7.13 13.09 -5.61
N ARG A 200 -7.82 13.32 -4.48
CA ARG A 200 -7.47 14.37 -3.52
C ARG A 200 -6.11 14.10 -2.87
N ASP A 201 -5.91 12.89 -2.39
CA ASP A 201 -4.73 12.48 -1.63
C ASP A 201 -3.46 12.52 -2.48
N VAL A 202 -3.55 12.11 -3.75
CA VAL A 202 -2.44 12.15 -4.71
C VAL A 202 -1.88 13.56 -4.84
N ASN A 203 -2.72 14.55 -5.07
CA ASN A 203 -2.26 15.93 -5.28
C ASN A 203 -1.47 16.44 -4.06
N HIS A 204 -1.95 16.20 -2.87
CA HIS A 204 -1.28 16.64 -1.65
C HIS A 204 0.04 15.92 -1.44
N GLY A 205 0.08 14.58 -1.51
CA GLY A 205 1.30 13.79 -1.35
C GLY A 205 2.36 14.08 -2.42
N LEU A 206 1.92 14.28 -3.67
CA LEU A 206 2.82 14.62 -4.78
C LEU A 206 3.46 15.99 -4.59
N GLN A 207 2.71 17.03 -4.19
CA GLN A 207 3.28 18.35 -3.91
C GLN A 207 4.33 18.28 -2.80
N ILE A 208 4.04 17.61 -1.68
CA ILE A 208 5.01 17.40 -0.59
C ILE A 208 6.30 16.79 -1.13
N THR A 209 6.20 15.75 -1.94
CA THR A 209 7.36 15.04 -2.51
C THR A 209 8.15 15.94 -3.46
N LEU A 210 7.49 16.60 -4.40
CA LEU A 210 8.14 17.48 -5.37
C LEU A 210 8.77 18.72 -4.72
N ASP A 211 8.26 19.17 -3.57
CA ASP A 211 8.77 20.31 -2.85
C ASP A 211 9.93 19.98 -1.91
N HIS A 212 9.99 18.76 -1.40
CA HIS A 212 11.02 18.33 -0.45
C HIS A 212 12.30 17.85 -1.12
N PHE A 213 12.22 16.98 -2.12
CA PHE A 213 13.37 16.33 -2.75
C PHE A 213 13.94 17.19 -3.88
N LYS A 214 14.93 18.04 -3.56
CA LYS A 214 15.45 19.09 -4.46
C LYS A 214 16.77 18.74 -5.15
N THR A 215 17.62 17.90 -4.54
CA THR A 215 18.87 17.46 -5.14
C THR A 215 18.65 16.18 -5.95
N ARG A 216 19.53 15.87 -6.89
CA ARG A 216 19.47 14.64 -7.67
C ARG A 216 19.49 13.41 -6.77
N GLU A 217 20.37 13.37 -5.79
CA GLU A 217 20.47 12.29 -4.82
C GLU A 217 19.15 12.11 -4.05
N ALA A 218 18.59 13.19 -3.50
CA ALA A 218 17.30 13.13 -2.81
C ALA A 218 16.15 12.66 -3.72
N GLN A 219 16.14 13.08 -4.99
CA GLN A 219 15.13 12.63 -5.96
C GLN A 219 15.26 11.14 -6.27
N GLU A 220 16.47 10.61 -6.34
CA GLU A 220 16.72 9.17 -6.47
C GLU A 220 16.27 8.40 -5.23
N ASP A 221 16.51 8.96 -4.03
CA ASP A 221 15.99 8.40 -2.78
C ASP A 221 14.45 8.34 -2.76
N ALA A 222 13.78 9.38 -3.24
CA ALA A 222 12.32 9.38 -3.38
C ALA A 222 11.83 8.26 -4.32
N LEU A 223 12.52 8.01 -5.44
CA LEU A 223 12.20 6.89 -6.33
C LEU A 223 12.40 5.54 -5.62
N ASN A 224 13.43 5.41 -4.78
CA ASN A 224 13.69 4.20 -4.00
C ASN A 224 12.62 4.00 -2.91
N ILE A 225 12.17 5.07 -2.27
CA ILE A 225 11.07 5.03 -1.29
C ILE A 225 9.77 4.56 -1.97
N LEU A 226 9.46 5.08 -3.14
CA LEU A 226 8.28 4.64 -3.89
C LEU A 226 8.43 3.19 -4.34
N GLN A 227 9.63 2.77 -4.78
CA GLN A 227 9.92 1.37 -5.12
C GLN A 227 9.70 0.45 -3.92
N PHE A 228 10.21 0.79 -2.75
CA PHE A 228 9.98 0.04 -1.51
C PHE A 228 8.49 -0.19 -1.26
N LYS A 229 7.65 0.83 -1.46
CA LYS A 229 6.20 0.66 -1.30
C LYS A 229 5.58 -0.24 -2.37
N LEU A 230 6.05 -0.15 -3.61
CA LEU A 230 5.62 -1.04 -4.68
C LEU A 230 5.98 -2.50 -4.36
N ASP A 231 7.19 -2.73 -3.85
CA ASP A 231 7.67 -4.06 -3.44
C ASP A 231 6.82 -4.65 -2.31
N ILE A 232 6.39 -3.83 -1.35
CA ILE A 232 5.46 -4.25 -0.29
C ILE A 232 4.15 -4.79 -0.90
N LEU A 233 3.56 -4.08 -1.84
CA LEU A 233 2.31 -4.47 -2.49
C LEU A 233 2.46 -5.78 -3.29
N TRP A 234 3.59 -5.95 -3.97
CA TRP A 234 3.92 -7.19 -4.69
C TRP A 234 4.13 -8.36 -3.73
N SER A 235 4.91 -8.17 -2.67
CA SER A 235 5.18 -9.21 -1.67
C SER A 235 3.93 -9.73 -0.99
N MET A 236 2.94 -8.88 -0.75
CA MET A 236 1.63 -9.30 -0.24
C MET A 236 0.96 -10.28 -1.22
N LEU A 237 0.96 -9.97 -2.50
CA LEU A 237 0.34 -10.82 -3.53
C LEU A 237 1.15 -12.10 -3.81
N ASP A 238 2.48 -12.03 -3.74
CA ASP A 238 3.33 -13.23 -3.81
C ASP A 238 2.97 -14.20 -2.69
N SER A 239 2.77 -13.72 -1.46
CA SER A 239 2.33 -14.54 -0.33
C SER A 239 0.99 -15.20 -0.59
N MET A 240 0.03 -14.46 -1.15
CA MET A 240 -1.29 -14.99 -1.50
C MET A 240 -1.23 -15.98 -2.66
N THR A 241 -0.37 -15.74 -3.65
CA THR A 241 -0.14 -16.65 -4.77
C THR A 241 0.41 -17.99 -4.27
N LEU A 242 1.42 -17.96 -3.39
CA LEU A 242 1.98 -19.18 -2.79
C LEU A 242 0.91 -19.95 -2.02
N ALA A 243 0.10 -19.26 -1.23
CA ALA A 243 -0.91 -19.90 -0.39
C ALA A 243 -2.08 -20.46 -1.21
N TYR A 244 -2.71 -19.62 -2.03
CA TYR A 244 -4.02 -19.94 -2.64
C TYR A 244 -3.92 -20.49 -4.06
N GLN A 245 -2.92 -20.12 -4.83
CA GLN A 245 -2.75 -20.63 -6.20
C GLN A 245 -1.81 -21.82 -6.29
N GLN A 246 -0.79 -21.88 -5.43
CA GLN A 246 0.20 -22.96 -5.44
C GLN A 246 0.03 -23.97 -4.29
N GLY A 247 -0.94 -23.76 -3.39
CA GLY A 247 -1.18 -24.66 -2.26
C GLY A 247 0.01 -24.75 -1.28
N ARG A 248 0.86 -23.73 -1.24
CA ARG A 248 2.08 -23.67 -0.41
C ARG A 248 1.86 -22.73 0.78
N ALA A 249 0.70 -22.81 1.39
CA ALA A 249 0.42 -22.03 2.58
C ALA A 249 1.42 -22.41 3.68
N PRO A 250 2.04 -21.41 4.35
CA PRO A 250 2.70 -21.68 5.61
C PRO A 250 1.62 -22.19 6.57
N TYR A 251 1.94 -23.20 7.29
CA TYR A 251 1.23 -23.89 8.38
C TYR A 251 -0.18 -23.43 8.80
N GLN A 252 -0.83 -22.45 8.22
CA GLN A 252 -2.07 -22.00 8.86
C GLN A 252 -3.09 -21.37 7.96
N ALA A 253 -3.13 -21.38 6.72
CA ALA A 253 -4.05 -20.39 6.20
C ALA A 253 -4.62 -20.70 4.85
N ILE A 254 -5.14 -21.88 4.74
CA ILE A 254 -6.09 -22.17 3.67
C ILE A 254 -7.48 -21.88 4.23
N LEU A 255 -8.21 -20.98 3.57
CA LEU A 255 -9.60 -20.70 3.93
C LEU A 255 -10.44 -21.98 3.90
N GLY A 256 -11.25 -22.18 4.95
CA GLY A 256 -12.08 -23.37 5.10
C GLY A 256 -11.39 -24.57 5.74
N GLN A 257 -10.10 -24.51 6.06
CA GLN A 257 -9.39 -25.49 6.86
C GLN A 257 -9.22 -25.01 8.30
N GLU A 258 -8.99 -25.95 9.20
CA GLU A 258 -8.68 -25.62 10.58
C GLU A 258 -7.36 -24.83 10.62
N VAL A 259 -7.44 -23.61 11.14
CA VAL A 259 -6.30 -22.71 11.21
C VAL A 259 -5.53 -22.97 12.49
N VAL A 260 -4.31 -23.46 12.37
CA VAL A 260 -3.37 -23.49 13.52
C VAL A 260 -2.88 -22.06 13.76
N THR A 261 -3.51 -21.37 14.67
CA THR A 261 -3.11 -20.01 15.04
C THR A 261 -1.76 -20.02 15.73
N ASN A 262 -0.81 -19.25 15.22
CA ASN A 262 0.46 -19.04 15.91
C ASN A 262 0.25 -18.00 17.03
N PRO A 263 0.34 -18.40 18.33
CA PRO A 263 0.07 -17.50 19.46
C PRO A 263 0.99 -16.27 19.48
N ILE A 264 2.14 -16.32 18.82
CA ILE A 264 3.07 -15.20 18.73
C ILE A 264 2.48 -14.05 17.93
N TYR A 265 1.81 -14.34 16.82
CA TYR A 265 1.16 -13.30 15.99
C TYR A 265 -0.08 -12.70 16.67
N HIS A 266 -0.84 -13.52 17.40
CA HIS A 266 -2.04 -13.07 18.10
C HIS A 266 -1.77 -12.29 19.39
N LYS A 267 -0.66 -12.52 20.07
CA LYS A 267 -0.31 -11.83 21.31
C LYS A 267 0.55 -10.60 21.14
N GLY A 268 0.80 -10.18 19.90
CA GLY A 268 1.29 -8.83 19.66
C GLY A 268 2.75 -8.59 19.96
N ILE A 269 3.66 -9.42 19.44
CA ILE A 269 5.05 -8.98 19.25
C ILE A 269 5.08 -7.71 18.38
N PHE A 270 4.03 -7.46 17.61
CA PHE A 270 3.88 -6.31 16.71
C PHE A 270 2.83 -5.30 17.16
N LYS A 271 2.29 -5.43 18.36
CA LYS A 271 1.40 -4.45 18.99
C LYS A 271 2.19 -3.39 19.72
#